data_1ad509d7de39d6cb428212bf103a1a75
#
_entry.id   1ad509d7de39d6cb428212bf103a1a75
#
_cell.length_a   1.000
_cell.length_b   1.000
_cell.length_c   1.000
_cell.angle_alpha   90.00
_cell.angle_beta   90.00
_cell.angle_gamma   90.00
#
_symmetry.space_group_name_H-M   'P 1'
#
loop_
_entity.id
_entity.type
_entity.pdbx_description
1 polymer ?
#
loop_
_entity_poly.entity_id
_entity_poly.type
_entity_poly.pdbx_seq_one_letter_code
_entity_poly.pdbx_strand_id
1 'polypeptide(L)'
;MSNLSKKFFAVTAFAIAGVCSAWAEPLFIGYYPDWGKWHKPAYTVDKVPYEKLTHVLWSFITPNTDGSLRGDAAEDPSALDSMVTLAHDVGTKVIVSLGGGGQSENFVPVASNDELRGKFVANLVQFVADHNLDGLDMDWDWEYNPVPDADTIAYNKLLTELRAALPKGKSLSAALPCSPYYGKWFTPEVLVANLDWFGFMTYDITGDWDDKAMFDSPLYPHEGYTTWSWEETRDYWKKRGVPTEKMVFGIPSFGFQFDGATGPGTDFTKGSAKQVAYKDIVANPDWEYFFDSISVEPYGVSATGYVTFEDPHSSAIKSRWVKDNGYAGIMVWEVSHDYIEGAGNPILDSIAVVLRNGSTTAIKTLRPRDTRKARSAGSSKDAIKVDALGHKVRGERPIILLDVGGKR
;
A
#
# COMPACT_ATOMS: atom_id res chain seq x y z
N MET A 1 37.02 69.59 20.59
CA MET A 1 35.88 69.01 21.28
C MET A 1 35.02 68.30 20.20
N SER A 2 35.24 67.03 20.01
CA SER A 2 34.59 66.25 18.95
C SER A 2 33.72 65.16 19.57
N ASN A 3 32.41 65.26 19.33
CA ASN A 3 31.45 64.25 19.74
C ASN A 3 31.42 63.08 18.75
N LEU A 4 31.88 61.91 19.19
CA LEU A 4 31.69 60.63 18.47
C LEU A 4 30.32 60.06 18.85
N SER A 5 29.41 60.04 17.91
CA SER A 5 28.12 59.34 18.02
C SER A 5 28.32 57.84 17.70
N LYS A 6 28.12 56.97 18.72
CA LYS A 6 28.09 55.50 18.55
C LYS A 6 26.74 55.10 17.92
N LYS A 7 26.74 54.62 16.68
CA LYS A 7 25.58 53.96 16.05
C LYS A 7 25.59 52.49 16.50
N PHE A 8 24.56 52.11 17.27
CA PHE A 8 24.23 50.73 17.54
C PHE A 8 23.49 50.14 16.31
N PHE A 9 24.07 49.14 15.68
CA PHE A 9 23.38 48.27 14.74
C PHE A 9 22.66 47.17 15.50
N ALA A 10 21.34 47.16 15.53
CA ALA A 10 20.55 46.03 16.01
C ALA A 10 20.46 45.02 14.87
N VAL A 11 21.07 43.89 15.06
CA VAL A 11 20.89 42.70 14.18
C VAL A 11 19.64 41.97 14.65
N THR A 12 18.55 42.14 13.90
CA THR A 12 17.33 41.38 14.13
C THR A 12 17.52 40.00 13.48
N ALA A 13 17.79 38.97 14.30
CA ALA A 13 17.78 37.58 13.84
C ALA A 13 16.33 37.16 13.60
N PHE A 14 15.95 37.02 12.33
CA PHE A 14 14.73 36.34 11.94
C PHE A 14 14.94 34.83 12.18
N ALA A 15 14.36 34.30 13.24
CA ALA A 15 14.21 32.86 13.39
C ALA A 15 13.12 32.41 12.39
N ILE A 16 13.54 31.79 11.30
CA ILE A 16 12.65 31.03 10.44
C ILE A 16 12.25 29.78 11.24
N ALA A 17 11.11 29.85 11.92
CA ALA A 17 10.45 28.67 12.42
C ALA A 17 9.96 27.89 11.20
N GLY A 18 10.72 26.87 10.79
CA GLY A 18 10.24 25.88 9.86
C GLY A 18 9.01 25.21 10.47
N VAL A 19 7.84 25.48 9.90
CA VAL A 19 6.64 24.71 10.22
C VAL A 19 6.85 23.34 9.60
N CYS A 20 7.45 22.42 10.37
CA CYS A 20 7.30 21.00 10.11
C CYS A 20 5.81 20.68 10.36
N SER A 21 5.00 20.65 9.32
CA SER A 21 3.73 19.95 9.37
C SER A 21 4.00 18.45 9.23
N ALA A 22 4.66 17.88 10.23
CA ALA A 22 4.64 16.44 10.39
C ALA A 22 3.19 16.04 10.69
N TRP A 23 2.65 15.06 10.00
CA TRP A 23 1.45 14.37 10.46
C TRP A 23 1.68 13.97 11.91
N ALA A 24 0.71 14.21 12.80
CA ALA A 24 0.86 13.86 14.21
C ALA A 24 1.13 12.36 14.39
N GLU A 25 0.61 11.55 13.47
CA GLU A 25 0.90 10.12 13.32
C GLU A 25 0.96 9.76 11.83
N PRO A 26 1.83 8.80 11.42
CA PRO A 26 1.86 8.30 10.05
C PRO A 26 0.50 7.71 9.64
N LEU A 27 0.11 7.91 8.39
CA LEU A 27 -1.08 7.30 7.82
C LEU A 27 -0.90 5.78 7.77
N PHE A 28 -1.92 5.06 8.21
CA PHE A 28 -2.04 3.63 8.02
C PHE A 28 -3.39 3.33 7.36
N ILE A 29 -3.33 3.01 6.07
CA ILE A 29 -4.47 2.93 5.17
C ILE A 29 -4.70 1.48 4.78
N GLY A 30 -5.93 0.98 4.91
CA GLY A 30 -6.31 -0.35 4.43
C GLY A 30 -7.38 -0.25 3.34
N TYR A 31 -7.15 -0.88 2.19
CA TYR A 31 -8.17 -1.02 1.16
C TYR A 31 -9.09 -2.20 1.49
N TYR A 32 -10.39 -1.96 1.55
CA TYR A 32 -11.41 -2.98 1.78
C TYR A 32 -12.06 -3.37 0.45
N PRO A 33 -11.94 -4.64 0.02
CA PRO A 33 -12.59 -5.13 -1.19
C PRO A 33 -14.07 -5.40 -0.90
N ASP A 34 -14.99 -4.79 -1.64
CA ASP A 34 -16.44 -5.04 -1.48
C ASP A 34 -16.84 -6.48 -1.83
N TRP A 35 -16.04 -7.12 -2.71
CA TRP A 35 -16.17 -8.54 -3.05
C TRP A 35 -15.63 -9.50 -1.98
N GLY A 36 -15.01 -8.99 -0.90
CA GLY A 36 -14.52 -9.80 0.23
C GLY A 36 -15.62 -10.66 0.87
N LYS A 37 -16.88 -10.22 0.78
CA LYS A 37 -18.05 -10.97 1.23
C LYS A 37 -18.22 -12.33 0.52
N TRP A 38 -17.65 -12.52 -0.66
CA TRP A 38 -17.67 -13.77 -1.42
C TRP A 38 -16.43 -14.64 -1.23
N HIS A 39 -15.44 -14.16 -0.47
CA HIS A 39 -14.28 -14.96 -0.10
C HIS A 39 -14.66 -16.15 0.81
N LYS A 40 -13.76 -17.10 0.94
CA LYS A 40 -13.95 -18.25 1.85
C LYS A 40 -12.72 -18.37 2.77
N PRO A 41 -12.87 -18.04 4.04
CA PRO A 41 -14.08 -17.50 4.72
C PRO A 41 -14.43 -16.09 4.22
N ALA A 42 -15.72 -15.72 4.28
CA ALA A 42 -16.17 -14.39 3.90
C ALA A 42 -15.49 -13.31 4.75
N TYR A 43 -15.05 -12.23 4.11
CA TYR A 43 -14.47 -11.06 4.78
C TYR A 43 -15.44 -9.89 4.66
N THR A 44 -16.17 -9.66 5.73
CA THR A 44 -17.22 -8.63 5.84
C THR A 44 -16.70 -7.43 6.64
N VAL A 45 -17.40 -6.31 6.59
CA VAL A 45 -16.98 -5.04 7.21
C VAL A 45 -16.73 -5.16 8.72
N ASP A 46 -17.41 -6.09 9.42
CA ASP A 46 -17.21 -6.36 10.85
C ASP A 46 -15.84 -7.04 11.17
N LYS A 47 -15.13 -7.53 10.16
CA LYS A 47 -13.81 -8.19 10.34
C LYS A 47 -12.63 -7.24 10.14
N VAL A 48 -12.87 -6.03 9.66
CA VAL A 48 -11.83 -5.03 9.46
C VAL A 48 -11.31 -4.55 10.82
N PRO A 49 -9.98 -4.56 11.04
CA PRO A 49 -9.39 -4.12 12.32
C PRO A 49 -9.24 -2.59 12.35
N TYR A 50 -10.36 -1.87 12.40
CA TYR A 50 -10.42 -0.40 12.31
C TYR A 50 -9.50 0.30 13.30
N GLU A 51 -9.41 -0.21 14.54
CA GLU A 51 -8.58 0.37 15.60
C GLU A 51 -7.07 0.43 15.27
N LYS A 52 -6.64 -0.31 14.26
CA LYS A 52 -5.25 -0.31 13.77
C LYS A 52 -5.03 0.72 12.68
N LEU A 53 -6.07 1.04 11.93
CA LEU A 53 -6.01 1.89 10.75
C LEU A 53 -6.27 3.37 11.10
N THR A 54 -5.70 4.27 10.31
CA THR A 54 -6.10 5.68 10.30
C THR A 54 -7.23 5.93 9.29
N HIS A 55 -7.19 5.17 8.20
CA HIS A 55 -8.17 5.24 7.11
C HIS A 55 -8.48 3.84 6.61
N VAL A 56 -9.75 3.60 6.26
CA VAL A 56 -10.18 2.46 5.46
C VAL A 56 -10.78 2.99 4.15
N LEU A 57 -10.38 2.40 3.03
CA LEU A 57 -10.83 2.77 1.70
C LEU A 57 -11.73 1.68 1.15
N TRP A 58 -12.99 2.05 0.87
CA TRP A 58 -13.94 1.14 0.19
C TRP A 58 -13.59 1.03 -1.29
N SER A 59 -13.40 -0.16 -1.79
CA SER A 59 -13.07 -0.47 -3.19
C SER A 59 -14.22 -1.27 -3.84
N PHE A 60 -14.92 -0.77 -4.86
CA PHE A 60 -14.73 0.52 -5.54
C PHE A 60 -16.07 1.14 -5.93
N ILE A 61 -16.05 2.42 -6.34
CA ILE A 61 -17.12 3.07 -7.09
C ILE A 61 -16.54 3.58 -8.42
N THR A 62 -17.31 3.46 -9.51
CA THR A 62 -16.93 3.90 -10.85
C THR A 62 -18.05 4.70 -11.50
N PRO A 63 -17.79 5.49 -12.56
CA PRO A 63 -18.85 6.14 -13.31
C PRO A 63 -19.57 5.17 -14.25
N ASN A 64 -20.88 5.34 -14.38
CA ASN A 64 -21.61 4.92 -15.57
C ASN A 64 -21.36 5.91 -16.72
N THR A 65 -21.66 5.52 -17.95
CA THR A 65 -21.46 6.36 -19.15
C THR A 65 -22.26 7.65 -19.14
N ASP A 66 -23.28 7.77 -18.27
CA ASP A 66 -24.11 8.96 -18.08
C ASP A 66 -23.66 9.85 -16.90
N GLY A 67 -22.55 9.51 -16.24
CA GLY A 67 -22.02 10.21 -15.07
C GLY A 67 -22.72 9.88 -13.74
N SER A 68 -23.63 8.89 -13.70
CA SER A 68 -24.12 8.32 -12.45
C SER A 68 -23.08 7.37 -11.82
N LEU A 69 -23.25 7.04 -10.52
CA LEU A 69 -22.35 6.14 -9.80
C LEU A 69 -22.70 4.68 -10.08
N ARG A 70 -21.68 3.82 -10.11
CA ARG A 70 -21.77 2.35 -10.26
C ARG A 70 -20.89 1.68 -9.21
N GLY A 71 -21.32 0.55 -8.71
CA GLY A 71 -20.62 -0.28 -7.72
C GLY A 71 -21.57 -0.70 -6.60
N ASP A 72 -21.20 -1.73 -5.85
CA ASP A 72 -22.07 -2.31 -4.82
C ASP A 72 -22.59 -1.25 -3.84
N ALA A 73 -21.71 -0.38 -3.33
CA ALA A 73 -22.10 0.67 -2.41
C ALA A 73 -22.96 1.79 -3.04
N ALA A 74 -22.92 1.96 -4.37
CA ALA A 74 -23.78 2.91 -5.06
C ALA A 74 -25.21 2.34 -5.25
N GLU A 75 -25.35 1.01 -5.33
CA GLU A 75 -26.60 0.30 -5.51
C GLU A 75 -27.26 -0.05 -4.15
N ASP A 76 -26.46 -0.53 -3.19
CA ASP A 76 -26.85 -0.83 -1.81
C ASP A 76 -25.76 -0.40 -0.82
N PRO A 77 -25.86 0.81 -0.23
CA PRO A 77 -24.85 1.36 0.67
C PRO A 77 -24.86 0.75 2.09
N SER A 78 -25.71 -0.20 2.40
CA SER A 78 -25.92 -0.70 3.76
C SER A 78 -24.63 -1.22 4.42
N ALA A 79 -23.76 -1.89 3.65
CA ALA A 79 -22.47 -2.37 4.13
C ALA A 79 -21.47 -1.21 4.33
N LEU A 80 -21.46 -0.22 3.42
CA LEU A 80 -20.65 0.99 3.56
C LEU A 80 -21.08 1.81 4.79
N ASP A 81 -22.38 2.00 5.02
CA ASP A 81 -22.89 2.72 6.18
C ASP A 81 -22.54 2.01 7.51
N SER A 82 -22.54 0.67 7.47
CA SER A 82 -22.07 -0.15 8.60
C SER A 82 -20.56 0.04 8.81
N MET A 83 -19.75 0.08 7.75
CA MET A 83 -18.33 0.38 7.83
C MET A 83 -18.08 1.76 8.43
N VAL A 84 -18.79 2.78 7.97
CA VAL A 84 -18.68 4.16 8.50
C VAL A 84 -18.96 4.19 9.99
N THR A 85 -20.02 3.52 10.43
CA THR A 85 -20.37 3.43 11.86
C THR A 85 -19.24 2.79 12.67
N LEU A 86 -18.79 1.59 12.26
CA LEU A 86 -17.75 0.84 12.97
C LEU A 86 -16.40 1.58 12.99
N ALA A 87 -16.03 2.20 11.88
CA ALA A 87 -14.78 2.93 11.76
C ALA A 87 -14.77 4.21 12.60
N HIS A 88 -15.85 5.01 12.53
CA HIS A 88 -15.96 6.26 13.26
C HIS A 88 -16.04 6.04 14.79
N ASP A 89 -16.61 4.93 15.26
CA ASP A 89 -16.65 4.57 16.69
C ASP A 89 -15.25 4.46 17.31
N VAL A 90 -14.22 4.17 16.51
CA VAL A 90 -12.81 4.09 16.95
C VAL A 90 -11.93 5.20 16.39
N GLY A 91 -12.50 6.17 15.67
CA GLY A 91 -11.80 7.33 15.12
C GLY A 91 -11.09 7.09 13.80
N THR A 92 -11.34 5.97 13.13
CA THR A 92 -10.83 5.63 11.79
C THR A 92 -11.69 6.29 10.73
N LYS A 93 -11.07 6.92 9.74
CA LYS A 93 -11.76 7.60 8.65
C LYS A 93 -12.15 6.64 7.54
N VAL A 94 -13.27 6.93 6.86
CA VAL A 94 -13.76 6.13 5.73
C VAL A 94 -13.73 6.96 4.45
N ILE A 95 -13.08 6.43 3.44
CA ILE A 95 -12.93 7.03 2.10
C ILE A 95 -13.43 6.03 1.07
N VAL A 96 -14.02 6.51 -0.02
CA VAL A 96 -14.35 5.65 -1.17
C VAL A 96 -13.29 5.83 -2.24
N SER A 97 -12.73 4.70 -2.72
CA SER A 97 -11.82 4.66 -3.84
C SER A 97 -12.58 4.52 -5.16
N LEU A 98 -12.12 5.26 -6.16
CA LEU A 98 -12.78 5.42 -7.46
C LEU A 98 -11.96 4.75 -8.54
N GLY A 99 -12.47 3.67 -9.12
CA GLY A 99 -11.82 2.96 -10.23
C GLY A 99 -11.38 1.54 -9.90
N GLY A 100 -10.07 1.33 -9.80
CA GLY A 100 -9.44 0.03 -9.63
C GLY A 100 -9.16 -0.69 -10.94
N GLY A 101 -8.26 -1.68 -10.86
CA GLY A 101 -7.85 -2.51 -11.98
C GLY A 101 -9.03 -3.16 -12.69
N GLY A 102 -9.06 -3.06 -14.02
CA GLY A 102 -10.13 -3.62 -14.81
C GLY A 102 -11.48 -2.90 -14.77
N GLN A 103 -11.60 -1.76 -14.08
CA GLN A 103 -12.87 -1.05 -13.90
C GLN A 103 -12.86 0.42 -14.35
N SER A 104 -11.79 0.85 -15.01
CA SER A 104 -11.58 2.26 -15.37
C SER A 104 -12.09 2.66 -16.76
N GLU A 105 -12.79 1.79 -17.49
CA GLU A 105 -13.20 2.00 -18.89
C GLU A 105 -14.09 3.24 -19.11
N ASN A 106 -14.91 3.63 -18.14
CA ASN A 106 -15.84 4.76 -18.29
C ASN A 106 -15.25 6.10 -17.84
N PHE A 107 -14.06 6.11 -17.20
CA PHE A 107 -13.47 7.38 -16.73
C PHE A 107 -13.16 8.33 -17.87
N VAL A 108 -12.49 7.86 -18.92
CA VAL A 108 -12.13 8.72 -20.06
C VAL A 108 -13.35 9.36 -20.72
N PRO A 109 -14.38 8.60 -21.12
CA PRO A 109 -15.59 9.19 -21.73
C PRO A 109 -16.29 10.22 -20.83
N VAL A 110 -16.39 9.93 -19.53
CA VAL A 110 -17.07 10.81 -18.57
C VAL A 110 -16.20 12.02 -18.26
N ALA A 111 -14.92 11.85 -17.95
CA ALA A 111 -14.04 12.93 -17.55
C ALA A 111 -13.66 13.87 -18.72
N SER A 112 -13.69 13.41 -19.97
CA SER A 112 -13.44 14.24 -21.15
C SER A 112 -14.62 15.13 -21.52
N ASN A 113 -15.86 14.78 -21.14
CA ASN A 113 -17.06 15.55 -21.40
C ASN A 113 -17.37 16.45 -20.20
N ASP A 114 -17.40 17.77 -20.41
CA ASP A 114 -17.55 18.74 -19.32
C ASP A 114 -18.89 18.60 -18.56
N GLU A 115 -20.01 18.24 -19.25
CA GLU A 115 -21.32 18.03 -18.63
C GLU A 115 -21.33 16.74 -17.80
N LEU A 116 -20.87 15.62 -18.37
CA LEU A 116 -20.83 14.32 -17.69
C LEU A 116 -19.86 14.35 -16.50
N ARG A 117 -18.71 14.98 -16.65
CA ARG A 117 -17.75 15.18 -15.57
C ARG A 117 -18.35 15.99 -14.45
N GLY A 118 -19.00 17.13 -14.73
CA GLY A 118 -19.70 17.94 -13.74
C GLY A 118 -20.78 17.16 -13.01
N LYS A 119 -21.57 16.34 -13.72
CA LYS A 119 -22.58 15.45 -13.12
C LYS A 119 -21.94 14.41 -12.21
N PHE A 120 -20.85 13.76 -12.65
CA PHE A 120 -20.14 12.76 -11.87
C PHE A 120 -19.55 13.35 -10.59
N VAL A 121 -18.89 14.52 -10.68
CA VAL A 121 -18.37 15.27 -9.52
C VAL A 121 -19.50 15.60 -8.54
N ALA A 122 -20.63 16.12 -9.01
CA ALA A 122 -21.77 16.44 -8.15
C ALA A 122 -22.32 15.19 -7.43
N ASN A 123 -22.47 14.09 -8.15
CA ASN A 123 -22.92 12.81 -7.58
C ASN A 123 -21.97 12.29 -6.49
N LEU A 124 -20.64 12.36 -6.72
CA LEU A 124 -19.64 11.96 -5.74
C LEU A 124 -19.67 12.82 -4.48
N VAL A 125 -19.75 14.14 -4.64
CA VAL A 125 -19.84 15.06 -3.50
C VAL A 125 -21.12 14.82 -2.68
N GLN A 126 -22.24 14.57 -3.36
CA GLN A 126 -23.49 14.21 -2.68
C GLN A 126 -23.37 12.87 -1.95
N PHE A 127 -22.76 11.86 -2.59
CA PHE A 127 -22.53 10.54 -1.99
C PHE A 127 -21.64 10.65 -0.72
N VAL A 128 -20.58 11.44 -0.77
CA VAL A 128 -19.74 11.74 0.42
C VAL A 128 -20.56 12.35 1.55
N ALA A 129 -21.50 13.23 1.23
CA ALA A 129 -22.35 13.88 2.24
C ALA A 129 -23.42 12.94 2.80
N ASP A 130 -24.10 12.18 1.94
CA ASP A 130 -25.19 11.29 2.32
C ASP A 130 -24.73 10.15 3.22
N HIS A 131 -23.51 9.63 2.98
CA HIS A 131 -22.93 8.49 3.73
C HIS A 131 -21.89 8.93 4.76
N ASN A 132 -21.78 10.23 5.07
CA ASN A 132 -20.84 10.77 6.07
C ASN A 132 -19.39 10.29 5.86
N LEU A 133 -18.95 10.18 4.59
CA LEU A 133 -17.60 9.76 4.24
C LEU A 133 -16.58 10.88 4.52
N ASP A 134 -15.31 10.51 4.74
CA ASP A 134 -14.23 11.45 5.04
C ASP A 134 -13.47 11.92 3.81
N GLY A 135 -13.78 11.40 2.64
CA GLY A 135 -13.13 11.82 1.39
C GLY A 135 -13.31 10.85 0.24
N LEU A 136 -12.48 11.08 -0.77
CA LEU A 136 -12.39 10.26 -1.99
C LEU A 136 -10.94 9.91 -2.27
N ASP A 137 -10.72 8.77 -2.91
CA ASP A 137 -9.44 8.31 -3.44
C ASP A 137 -9.59 8.04 -4.93
N MET A 138 -8.61 8.47 -5.75
CA MET A 138 -8.65 8.28 -7.19
C MET A 138 -7.71 7.15 -7.58
N ASP A 139 -8.28 6.00 -7.93
CA ASP A 139 -7.58 4.81 -8.41
C ASP A 139 -7.94 4.54 -9.86
N TRP A 140 -7.72 5.56 -10.71
CA TRP A 140 -7.94 5.45 -12.14
C TRP A 140 -6.77 4.72 -12.78
N ASP A 141 -6.97 3.46 -13.07
CA ASP A 141 -5.98 2.59 -13.67
C ASP A 141 -5.93 2.74 -15.20
N TRP A 142 -4.72 2.85 -15.75
CA TRP A 142 -4.45 3.18 -17.16
C TRP A 142 -4.19 1.92 -18.01
N GLU A 143 -4.71 0.78 -17.60
CA GLU A 143 -4.46 -0.52 -18.24
C GLU A 143 -4.97 -0.65 -19.67
N TYR A 144 -5.96 0.17 -20.09
CA TYR A 144 -6.67 0.01 -21.35
C TYR A 144 -6.27 1.02 -22.40
N ASN A 145 -5.28 0.67 -23.27
CA ASN A 145 -4.89 1.46 -24.45
C ASN A 145 -5.02 2.98 -24.24
N PRO A 146 -4.31 3.55 -23.30
CA PRO A 146 -4.45 4.95 -22.95
C PRO A 146 -4.09 5.81 -24.16
N VAL A 147 -4.83 6.92 -24.34
CA VAL A 147 -4.44 8.02 -25.22
C VAL A 147 -3.79 9.08 -24.34
N PRO A 148 -2.48 8.99 -24.05
CA PRO A 148 -1.86 9.61 -22.89
C PRO A 148 -2.16 11.10 -22.70
N ASP A 149 -2.13 11.88 -23.77
CA ASP A 149 -2.38 13.33 -23.67
C ASP A 149 -3.84 13.64 -23.32
N ALA A 150 -4.80 12.95 -23.97
CA ALA A 150 -6.23 13.15 -23.74
C ALA A 150 -6.63 12.67 -22.34
N ASP A 151 -6.13 11.51 -21.93
CA ASP A 151 -6.43 10.91 -20.64
C ASP A 151 -5.81 11.71 -19.50
N THR A 152 -4.59 12.20 -19.67
CA THR A 152 -3.95 13.14 -18.72
C THR A 152 -4.77 14.41 -18.55
N ILE A 153 -5.27 15.01 -19.63
CA ILE A 153 -6.12 16.20 -19.58
C ILE A 153 -7.42 15.90 -18.83
N ALA A 154 -8.06 14.80 -19.15
CA ALA A 154 -9.31 14.35 -18.53
C ALA A 154 -9.12 14.10 -17.01
N TYR A 155 -8.07 13.36 -16.64
CA TYR A 155 -7.69 13.11 -15.25
C TYR A 155 -7.47 14.42 -14.48
N ASN A 156 -6.66 15.33 -15.03
CA ASN A 156 -6.33 16.59 -14.39
C ASN A 156 -7.57 17.47 -14.16
N LYS A 157 -8.50 17.51 -15.12
CA LYS A 157 -9.76 18.23 -14.98
C LYS A 157 -10.62 17.63 -13.88
N LEU A 158 -10.83 16.31 -13.91
CA LEU A 158 -11.63 15.60 -12.91
C LEU A 158 -11.07 15.82 -11.50
N LEU A 159 -9.76 15.64 -11.31
CA LEU A 159 -9.12 15.83 -10.02
C LEU A 159 -9.25 17.26 -9.48
N THR A 160 -9.06 18.24 -10.36
CA THR A 160 -9.19 19.67 -10.00
C THR A 160 -10.62 20.03 -9.62
N GLU A 161 -11.61 19.55 -10.36
CA GLU A 161 -13.02 19.78 -10.06
C GLU A 161 -13.48 19.06 -8.79
N LEU A 162 -13.02 17.83 -8.56
CA LEU A 162 -13.27 17.12 -7.31
C LEU A 162 -12.72 17.87 -6.10
N ARG A 163 -11.45 18.33 -6.17
CA ARG A 163 -10.87 19.12 -5.06
C ARG A 163 -11.65 20.42 -4.79
N ALA A 164 -12.06 21.10 -5.85
CA ALA A 164 -12.82 22.35 -5.71
C ALA A 164 -14.23 22.14 -5.14
N ALA A 165 -14.87 21.01 -5.46
CA ALA A 165 -16.23 20.68 -5.05
C ALA A 165 -16.32 20.00 -3.67
N LEU A 166 -15.29 19.25 -3.27
CA LEU A 166 -15.27 18.59 -1.97
C LEU A 166 -15.27 19.60 -0.82
N PRO A 167 -16.12 19.39 0.21
CA PRO A 167 -16.14 20.25 1.38
C PRO A 167 -14.79 20.33 2.08
N LYS A 168 -14.50 21.47 2.70
CA LYS A 168 -13.27 21.65 3.48
C LYS A 168 -13.17 20.59 4.58
N GLY A 169 -12.02 19.93 4.68
CA GLY A 169 -11.75 18.88 5.66
C GLY A 169 -12.02 17.46 5.15
N LYS A 170 -12.62 17.33 3.95
CA LYS A 170 -12.70 16.04 3.28
C LYS A 170 -11.41 15.79 2.47
N SER A 171 -10.85 14.60 2.61
CA SER A 171 -9.62 14.19 1.96
C SER A 171 -9.82 13.88 0.48
N LEU A 172 -8.81 14.16 -0.33
CA LEU A 172 -8.69 13.66 -1.70
C LEU A 172 -7.30 13.09 -1.89
N SER A 173 -7.22 11.80 -2.20
CA SER A 173 -5.98 11.08 -2.46
C SER A 173 -6.00 10.41 -3.83
N ALA A 174 -4.90 9.78 -4.20
CA ALA A 174 -4.87 8.93 -5.37
C ALA A 174 -3.92 7.75 -5.17
N ALA A 175 -4.30 6.57 -5.70
CA ALA A 175 -3.40 5.48 -6.00
C ALA A 175 -2.63 5.82 -7.29
N LEU A 176 -1.32 5.71 -7.25
CA LEU A 176 -0.44 6.10 -8.35
C LEU A 176 0.56 4.99 -8.67
N PRO A 177 0.92 4.83 -9.97
CA PRO A 177 1.91 3.86 -10.37
C PRO A 177 3.29 4.16 -9.74
N CYS A 178 3.99 3.11 -9.32
CA CYS A 178 5.30 3.23 -8.69
C CYS A 178 6.39 3.67 -9.69
N SER A 179 6.32 3.21 -10.94
CA SER A 179 7.39 3.36 -11.93
C SER A 179 7.10 4.43 -13.00
N PRO A 180 8.11 4.83 -13.79
CA PRO A 180 7.94 5.75 -14.92
C PRO A 180 7.07 5.18 -16.04
N TYR A 181 6.82 3.86 -16.07
CA TYR A 181 6.10 3.23 -17.16
C TYR A 181 4.74 3.88 -17.41
N TYR A 182 3.89 3.95 -16.37
CA TYR A 182 2.64 4.71 -16.38
C TYR A 182 2.79 6.09 -15.71
N GLY A 183 3.64 6.21 -14.70
CA GLY A 183 3.82 7.43 -13.92
C GLY A 183 4.18 8.68 -14.75
N LYS A 184 4.83 8.49 -15.91
CA LYS A 184 5.19 9.59 -16.83
C LYS A 184 4.00 10.40 -17.35
N TRP A 185 2.80 9.84 -17.37
CA TRP A 185 1.60 10.48 -17.89
C TRP A 185 0.86 11.36 -16.86
N PHE A 186 1.19 11.24 -15.57
CA PHE A 186 0.62 12.09 -14.53
C PHE A 186 1.31 13.45 -14.49
N THR A 187 0.57 14.50 -14.16
CA THR A 187 1.06 15.89 -14.04
C THR A 187 1.33 16.21 -12.58
N PRO A 188 2.59 16.21 -12.11
CA PRO A 188 2.90 16.35 -10.68
C PRO A 188 2.37 17.65 -10.06
N GLU A 189 2.39 18.75 -10.80
CA GLU A 189 1.91 20.05 -10.33
C GLU A 189 0.42 20.01 -10.01
N VAL A 190 -0.38 19.29 -10.82
CA VAL A 190 -1.82 19.12 -10.58
C VAL A 190 -2.04 18.19 -9.40
N LEU A 191 -1.28 17.10 -9.31
CA LEU A 191 -1.35 16.16 -8.18
C LEU A 191 -1.04 16.90 -6.86
N VAL A 192 0.09 17.60 -6.78
CA VAL A 192 0.54 18.32 -5.57
C VAL A 192 -0.45 19.38 -5.11
N ALA A 193 -1.09 20.07 -6.07
CA ALA A 193 -2.06 21.12 -5.77
C ALA A 193 -3.39 20.56 -5.23
N ASN A 194 -3.78 19.35 -5.59
CA ASN A 194 -5.13 18.84 -5.32
C ASN A 194 -5.18 17.69 -4.32
N LEU A 195 -4.11 16.90 -4.17
CA LEU A 195 -4.11 15.73 -3.31
C LEU A 195 -3.54 16.00 -1.92
N ASP A 196 -4.12 15.38 -0.92
CA ASP A 196 -3.64 15.37 0.46
C ASP A 196 -2.46 14.41 0.64
N TRP A 197 -2.50 13.23 0.00
CA TRP A 197 -1.39 12.27 -0.08
C TRP A 197 -1.43 11.48 -1.39
N PHE A 198 -0.31 10.80 -1.67
CA PHE A 198 -0.07 9.97 -2.86
C PHE A 198 0.18 8.53 -2.42
N GLY A 199 -0.73 7.61 -2.74
CA GLY A 199 -0.57 6.19 -2.51
C GLY A 199 0.17 5.54 -3.68
N PHE A 200 1.46 5.26 -3.54
CA PHE A 200 2.21 4.56 -4.59
C PHE A 200 1.96 3.07 -4.52
N MET A 201 1.50 2.49 -5.62
CA MET A 201 1.31 1.05 -5.79
C MET A 201 2.68 0.38 -5.97
N THR A 202 3.44 0.27 -4.89
CA THR A 202 4.80 -0.31 -4.87
C THR A 202 4.76 -1.83 -4.80
N TYR A 203 3.96 -2.42 -5.65
CA TYR A 203 3.73 -3.85 -5.88
C TYR A 203 3.32 -4.06 -7.34
N ASP A 204 3.06 -5.31 -7.73
CA ASP A 204 2.88 -5.70 -9.14
C ASP A 204 4.08 -5.24 -10.01
N ILE A 205 5.28 -5.33 -9.40
CA ILE A 205 6.53 -4.93 -10.06
C ILE A 205 7.01 -6.04 -10.98
N THR A 206 6.60 -7.28 -10.73
CA THR A 206 6.88 -8.46 -11.56
C THR A 206 5.60 -9.19 -11.96
N GLY A 207 5.68 -9.96 -13.07
CA GLY A 207 4.55 -10.74 -13.57
C GLY A 207 4.88 -11.48 -14.86
N ASP A 208 3.85 -11.93 -15.60
CA ASP A 208 4.03 -12.61 -16.88
C ASP A 208 4.69 -11.76 -17.97
N TRP A 209 4.77 -10.45 -17.80
CA TRP A 209 5.45 -9.52 -18.69
C TRP A 209 6.98 -9.57 -18.58
N ASP A 210 7.52 -10.11 -17.49
CA ASP A 210 8.96 -10.24 -17.29
C ASP A 210 9.52 -11.51 -17.93
N ASP A 211 10.83 -11.51 -18.27
CA ASP A 211 11.51 -12.69 -18.79
C ASP A 211 11.92 -13.67 -17.70
N LYS A 212 12.00 -13.20 -16.48
CA LYS A 212 12.41 -13.95 -15.28
C LYS A 212 11.42 -13.70 -14.16
N ALA A 213 11.28 -14.68 -13.26
CA ALA A 213 10.58 -14.47 -12.01
C ALA A 213 11.40 -13.55 -11.11
N MET A 214 10.86 -12.40 -10.71
CA MET A 214 11.55 -11.38 -9.92
C MET A 214 10.85 -11.19 -8.57
N PHE A 215 11.31 -10.22 -7.76
CA PHE A 215 10.62 -9.79 -6.56
C PHE A 215 9.46 -8.82 -6.89
N ASP A 216 8.37 -8.94 -6.14
CA ASP A 216 7.13 -8.20 -6.39
C ASP A 216 7.11 -6.80 -5.79
N SER A 217 7.65 -6.62 -4.60
CA SER A 217 7.57 -5.35 -3.86
C SER A 217 8.89 -4.98 -3.16
N PRO A 218 10.06 -5.06 -3.82
CA PRO A 218 11.35 -4.89 -3.16
C PRO A 218 11.54 -3.47 -2.63
N LEU A 219 12.10 -3.36 -1.40
CA LEU A 219 12.44 -2.06 -0.82
C LEU A 219 13.61 -1.40 -1.54
N TYR A 220 14.65 -2.18 -1.85
CA TYR A 220 15.87 -1.73 -2.53
C TYR A 220 16.13 -2.54 -3.79
N PRO A 221 16.80 -1.95 -4.80
CA PRO A 221 17.18 -2.66 -6.00
C PRO A 221 18.20 -3.76 -5.70
N HIS A 222 18.04 -4.91 -6.33
CA HIS A 222 18.97 -6.04 -6.28
C HIS A 222 19.19 -6.55 -7.70
N GLU A 223 20.41 -6.40 -8.22
CA GLU A 223 20.76 -6.75 -9.60
C GLU A 223 20.39 -8.19 -9.93
N GLY A 224 19.60 -8.38 -10.98
CA GLY A 224 19.12 -9.69 -11.45
C GLY A 224 17.89 -10.22 -10.72
N TYR A 225 17.40 -9.56 -9.65
CA TYR A 225 16.25 -10.01 -8.85
C TYR A 225 15.12 -8.98 -8.78
N THR A 226 15.36 -7.74 -9.22
CA THR A 226 14.38 -6.66 -9.22
C THR A 226 14.34 -5.94 -10.56
N THR A 227 13.17 -5.47 -10.97
CA THR A 227 12.99 -4.58 -12.13
C THR A 227 12.74 -3.13 -11.70
N TRP A 228 12.22 -2.93 -10.49
CA TRP A 228 11.95 -1.66 -9.83
C TRP A 228 11.90 -1.85 -8.31
N SER A 229 11.89 -0.75 -7.52
CA SER A 229 11.87 -0.80 -6.06
C SER A 229 11.16 0.40 -5.43
N TRP A 230 10.90 0.35 -4.13
CA TRP A 230 10.38 1.48 -3.36
C TRP A 230 11.32 2.67 -3.37
N GLU A 231 12.62 2.41 -3.25
CA GLU A 231 13.63 3.47 -3.28
C GLU A 231 13.64 4.21 -4.61
N GLU A 232 13.56 3.49 -5.72
CA GLU A 232 13.48 4.08 -7.06
C GLU A 232 12.14 4.81 -7.28
N THR A 233 11.03 4.32 -6.72
CA THR A 233 9.73 5.01 -6.70
C THR A 233 9.84 6.36 -6.00
N ARG A 234 10.42 6.37 -4.78
CA ARG A 234 10.70 7.62 -4.05
C ARG A 234 11.50 8.60 -4.88
N ASP A 235 12.61 8.15 -5.47
CA ASP A 235 13.53 9.02 -6.23
C ASP A 235 12.86 9.56 -7.49
N TYR A 236 12.12 8.73 -8.19
CA TYR A 236 11.37 9.13 -9.38
C TYR A 236 10.35 10.23 -9.08
N TRP A 237 9.48 10.03 -8.10
CA TRP A 237 8.43 11.00 -7.79
C TRP A 237 8.96 12.24 -7.09
N LYS A 238 9.96 12.11 -6.21
CA LYS A 238 10.66 13.25 -5.60
C LYS A 238 11.32 14.14 -6.65
N LYS A 239 11.99 13.56 -7.65
CA LYS A 239 12.60 14.31 -8.77
C LYS A 239 11.55 15.09 -9.56
N ARG A 240 10.31 14.61 -9.59
CA ARG A 240 9.18 15.27 -10.25
C ARG A 240 8.46 16.30 -9.36
N GLY A 241 8.95 16.58 -8.17
CA GLY A 241 8.43 17.63 -7.28
C GLY A 241 7.36 17.17 -6.29
N VAL A 242 7.13 15.85 -6.15
CA VAL A 242 6.21 15.34 -5.13
C VAL A 242 6.85 15.47 -3.74
N PRO A 243 6.18 16.14 -2.78
CA PRO A 243 6.67 16.29 -1.42
C PRO A 243 6.74 14.96 -0.68
N THR A 244 7.85 14.69 0.01
CA THR A 244 8.06 13.42 0.72
C THR A 244 7.05 13.19 1.85
N GLU A 245 6.62 14.25 2.51
CA GLU A 245 5.60 14.22 3.57
C GLU A 245 4.17 13.92 3.07
N LYS A 246 3.97 13.79 1.77
CA LYS A 246 2.73 13.32 1.16
C LYS A 246 2.83 11.90 0.56
N MET A 247 4.01 11.28 0.59
CA MET A 247 4.24 9.96 0.01
C MET A 247 3.76 8.84 0.95
N VAL A 248 2.84 8.02 0.47
CA VAL A 248 2.37 6.77 1.10
C VAL A 248 2.82 5.60 0.23
N PHE A 249 3.39 4.56 0.83
CA PHE A 249 3.91 3.41 0.09
C PHE A 249 3.00 2.20 0.28
N GLY A 250 2.78 1.43 -0.79
CA GLY A 250 1.89 0.29 -0.81
C GLY A 250 2.58 -1.01 -0.41
N ILE A 251 2.03 -1.70 0.56
CA ILE A 251 2.38 -3.07 0.92
C ILE A 251 1.31 -4.00 0.35
N PRO A 252 1.67 -4.98 -0.50
CA PRO A 252 0.73 -6.00 -0.92
C PRO A 252 0.52 -7.01 0.20
N SER A 253 -0.71 -7.42 0.44
CA SER A 253 -1.02 -8.58 1.28
C SER A 253 -1.23 -9.85 0.45
N PHE A 254 -0.58 -9.91 -0.68
CA PHE A 254 -0.52 -11.00 -1.63
C PHE A 254 0.92 -11.20 -2.12
N GLY A 255 1.12 -12.15 -3.01
CA GLY A 255 2.37 -12.36 -3.72
C GLY A 255 2.13 -12.88 -5.12
N PHE A 256 3.19 -13.03 -5.88
CA PHE A 256 3.18 -13.66 -7.21
C PHE A 256 3.82 -15.04 -7.16
N GLN A 257 3.06 -16.05 -7.63
CA GLN A 257 3.57 -17.41 -7.85
C GLN A 257 3.93 -17.59 -9.32
N PHE A 258 5.09 -18.22 -9.58
CA PHE A 258 5.62 -18.54 -10.90
C PHE A 258 5.93 -20.05 -10.99
N ASP A 259 5.17 -20.76 -11.83
CA ASP A 259 5.39 -22.21 -11.99
C ASP A 259 6.70 -22.47 -12.77
N GLY A 260 7.46 -23.47 -12.31
CA GLY A 260 8.73 -23.88 -12.91
C GLY A 260 9.93 -23.00 -12.51
N ALA A 261 9.74 -21.85 -11.90
CA ALA A 261 10.83 -21.04 -11.35
C ALA A 261 11.43 -21.72 -10.10
N THR A 262 12.74 -21.57 -9.92
CA THR A 262 13.49 -22.17 -8.79
C THR A 262 14.01 -21.12 -7.80
N GLY A 263 13.61 -19.87 -7.97
CA GLY A 263 13.97 -18.73 -7.14
C GLY A 263 13.93 -17.42 -7.92
N PRO A 264 14.24 -16.28 -7.27
CA PRO A 264 14.29 -15.01 -7.95
C PRO A 264 15.35 -15.00 -9.07
N GLY A 265 15.08 -14.29 -10.17
CA GLY A 265 15.96 -14.19 -11.32
C GLY A 265 16.02 -15.43 -12.22
N THR A 266 15.17 -16.44 -12.00
CA THR A 266 15.16 -17.66 -12.80
C THR A 266 14.04 -17.67 -13.84
N ASP A 267 14.19 -18.56 -14.85
CA ASP A 267 13.15 -18.79 -15.85
C ASP A 267 11.90 -19.39 -15.20
N PHE A 268 10.74 -19.11 -15.78
CA PHE A 268 9.46 -19.66 -15.37
C PHE A 268 8.59 -20.03 -16.57
N THR A 269 7.52 -20.78 -16.33
CA THR A 269 6.55 -21.13 -17.37
C THR A 269 5.71 -19.89 -17.68
N LYS A 270 5.86 -19.29 -18.87
CA LYS A 270 5.09 -18.12 -19.31
C LYS A 270 3.58 -18.41 -19.25
N GLY A 271 2.80 -17.42 -18.82
CA GLY A 271 1.34 -17.55 -18.60
C GLY A 271 0.99 -18.21 -17.25
N SER A 272 1.97 -18.50 -16.39
CA SER A 272 1.74 -19.10 -15.09
C SER A 272 1.76 -18.14 -13.92
N ALA A 273 2.27 -16.91 -14.13
CA ALA A 273 2.33 -15.92 -13.05
C ALA A 273 0.92 -15.57 -12.57
N LYS A 274 0.70 -15.71 -11.27
CA LYS A 274 -0.61 -15.41 -10.66
C LYS A 274 -0.45 -14.81 -9.29
N GLN A 275 -1.33 -13.88 -8.96
CA GLN A 275 -1.46 -13.37 -7.61
C GLN A 275 -2.01 -14.46 -6.67
N VAL A 276 -1.45 -14.56 -5.47
CA VAL A 276 -1.87 -15.48 -4.41
C VAL A 276 -1.95 -14.71 -3.11
N ALA A 277 -3.09 -14.77 -2.41
CA ALA A 277 -3.26 -14.10 -1.12
C ALA A 277 -2.24 -14.60 -0.09
N TYR A 278 -1.75 -13.70 0.77
CA TYR A 278 -0.79 -14.06 1.83
C TYR A 278 -1.27 -15.23 2.69
N LYS A 279 -2.55 -15.22 3.09
CA LYS A 279 -3.16 -16.31 3.86
C LYS A 279 -3.04 -17.68 3.20
N ASP A 280 -3.12 -17.73 1.85
CA ASP A 280 -3.04 -18.97 1.08
C ASP A 280 -1.58 -19.42 0.87
N ILE A 281 -0.66 -18.45 0.75
CA ILE A 281 0.79 -18.73 0.69
C ILE A 281 1.22 -19.42 1.99
N VAL A 282 0.91 -18.83 3.15
CA VAL A 282 1.35 -19.38 4.45
C VAL A 282 0.58 -20.62 4.88
N ALA A 283 -0.58 -20.90 4.29
CA ALA A 283 -1.33 -22.13 4.51
C ALA A 283 -0.78 -23.32 3.71
N ASN A 284 0.01 -23.06 2.66
CA ASN A 284 0.55 -24.10 1.81
C ASN A 284 1.87 -24.67 2.40
N PRO A 285 1.89 -25.95 2.82
CA PRO A 285 3.06 -26.56 3.47
C PRO A 285 4.21 -26.92 2.51
N ASP A 286 4.00 -26.78 1.20
CA ASP A 286 4.98 -27.19 0.19
C ASP A 286 6.07 -26.13 -0.03
N TRP A 287 5.88 -24.90 0.50
CA TRP A 287 6.87 -23.84 0.40
C TRP A 287 7.98 -23.98 1.43
N GLU A 288 9.23 -23.98 0.97
CA GLU A 288 10.40 -23.66 1.79
C GLU A 288 10.65 -22.14 1.71
N TYR A 289 10.63 -21.43 2.85
CA TYR A 289 10.70 -19.97 2.90
C TYR A 289 12.12 -19.46 3.10
N PHE A 290 12.41 -18.37 2.41
CA PHE A 290 13.67 -17.65 2.43
C PHE A 290 13.41 -16.14 2.57
N PHE A 291 14.47 -15.39 2.84
CA PHE A 291 14.42 -13.93 2.92
C PHE A 291 15.64 -13.34 2.22
N ASP A 292 15.40 -12.43 1.26
CA ASP A 292 16.44 -11.63 0.65
C ASP A 292 16.64 -10.33 1.45
N SER A 293 17.81 -10.21 2.08
CA SER A 293 18.11 -9.08 2.97
C SER A 293 18.49 -7.80 2.21
N ILE A 294 18.80 -7.87 0.91
CA ILE A 294 19.07 -6.70 0.07
C ILE A 294 17.76 -6.07 -0.34
N SER A 295 16.88 -6.85 -0.98
CA SER A 295 15.56 -6.37 -1.42
C SER A 295 14.57 -6.20 -0.28
N VAL A 296 14.86 -6.77 0.91
CA VAL A 296 13.92 -6.87 2.05
C VAL A 296 12.63 -7.57 1.62
N GLU A 297 12.79 -8.74 0.96
CA GLU A 297 11.68 -9.48 0.37
C GLU A 297 11.72 -10.94 0.80
N PRO A 298 10.65 -11.48 1.41
CA PRO A 298 10.48 -12.91 1.63
C PRO A 298 10.05 -13.60 0.34
N TYR A 299 10.45 -14.87 0.21
CA TYR A 299 10.04 -15.71 -0.90
C TYR A 299 9.96 -17.17 -0.51
N GLY A 300 9.19 -17.96 -1.27
CA GLY A 300 9.08 -19.40 -1.12
C GLY A 300 9.53 -20.13 -2.37
N VAL A 301 10.15 -21.30 -2.19
CA VAL A 301 10.49 -22.20 -3.26
C VAL A 301 9.88 -23.58 -2.98
N SER A 302 9.33 -24.22 -4.00
CA SER A 302 8.79 -25.57 -3.94
C SER A 302 9.29 -26.43 -5.11
N ALA A 303 8.91 -27.68 -5.14
CA ALA A 303 9.22 -28.55 -6.27
C ALA A 303 8.59 -28.10 -7.60
N THR A 304 7.55 -27.26 -7.55
CA THR A 304 6.76 -26.83 -8.71
C THR A 304 6.92 -25.38 -9.08
N GLY A 305 7.53 -24.55 -8.21
CA GLY A 305 7.64 -23.12 -8.49
C GLY A 305 8.22 -22.30 -7.37
N TYR A 306 8.10 -21.00 -7.57
CA TYR A 306 8.57 -19.91 -6.72
C TYR A 306 7.41 -18.98 -6.41
N VAL A 307 7.40 -18.37 -5.22
CA VAL A 307 6.49 -17.31 -4.83
C VAL A 307 7.26 -16.19 -4.16
N THR A 308 7.04 -14.95 -4.60
CA THR A 308 7.47 -13.71 -3.91
C THR A 308 6.27 -13.10 -3.21
N PHE A 309 6.44 -12.52 -2.03
CA PHE A 309 5.34 -12.00 -1.22
C PHE A 309 5.83 -11.07 -0.11
N GLU A 310 4.92 -10.41 0.61
CA GLU A 310 5.20 -9.72 1.86
C GLU A 310 4.80 -10.54 3.07
N ASP A 311 5.55 -10.39 4.15
CA ASP A 311 5.25 -11.01 5.44
C ASP A 311 5.30 -9.98 6.60
N PRO A 312 4.96 -10.34 7.83
CA PRO A 312 5.05 -9.43 8.98
C PRO A 312 6.47 -8.87 9.22
N HIS A 313 7.52 -9.61 8.84
CA HIS A 313 8.90 -9.17 9.03
C HIS A 313 9.31 -8.09 8.04
N SER A 314 9.12 -8.35 6.73
CA SER A 314 9.40 -7.38 5.68
C SER A 314 8.55 -6.12 5.84
N SER A 315 7.26 -6.28 6.15
CA SER A 315 6.32 -5.19 6.37
C SER A 315 6.72 -4.30 7.56
N ALA A 316 7.25 -4.89 8.66
CA ALA A 316 7.78 -4.11 9.78
C ALA A 316 9.02 -3.29 9.39
N ILE A 317 9.94 -3.86 8.60
CA ILE A 317 11.15 -3.16 8.14
C ILE A 317 10.75 -2.00 7.21
N LYS A 318 9.87 -2.24 6.24
CA LYS A 318 9.37 -1.24 5.30
C LYS A 318 8.60 -0.11 6.02
N SER A 319 7.78 -0.46 7.01
CA SER A 319 7.09 0.53 7.85
C SER A 319 8.06 1.39 8.66
N ARG A 320 9.13 0.81 9.16
CA ARG A 320 10.20 1.55 9.86
C ARG A 320 10.92 2.49 8.91
N TRP A 321 11.25 2.02 7.69
CA TRP A 321 11.83 2.86 6.65
C TRP A 321 10.94 4.07 6.33
N VAL A 322 9.63 3.89 6.22
CA VAL A 322 8.66 4.98 6.02
C VAL A 322 8.71 5.97 7.17
N LYS A 323 8.64 5.49 8.41
CA LYS A 323 8.63 6.32 9.61
C LYS A 323 9.94 7.09 9.81
N ASP A 324 11.08 6.42 9.67
CA ASP A 324 12.39 6.99 9.91
C ASP A 324 12.79 8.05 8.87
N ASN A 325 12.21 7.97 7.66
CA ASN A 325 12.41 8.95 6.58
C ASN A 325 11.34 10.06 6.53
N GLY A 326 10.34 10.05 7.43
CA GLY A 326 9.31 11.08 7.51
C GLY A 326 8.33 11.08 6.34
N TYR A 327 8.09 9.92 5.71
CA TYR A 327 7.03 9.76 4.71
C TYR A 327 5.66 9.79 5.35
N ALA A 328 4.61 10.05 4.55
CA ALA A 328 3.25 10.19 5.05
C ALA A 328 2.71 8.90 5.68
N GLY A 329 3.04 7.72 5.14
CA GLY A 329 2.53 6.48 5.70
C GLY A 329 2.62 5.26 4.81
N ILE A 330 1.81 4.27 5.16
CA ILE A 330 1.66 2.98 4.47
C ILE A 330 0.20 2.81 4.04
N MET A 331 -0.02 2.25 2.86
CA MET A 331 -1.28 1.66 2.44
C MET A 331 -1.12 0.15 2.23
N VAL A 332 -2.18 -0.62 2.44
CA VAL A 332 -2.20 -2.08 2.22
C VAL A 332 -3.27 -2.43 1.19
N TRP A 333 -2.86 -3.08 0.12
CA TRP A 333 -3.73 -3.72 -0.86
C TRP A 333 -3.68 -5.24 -0.67
N GLU A 334 -4.68 -5.95 -0.17
CA GLU A 334 -5.89 -5.45 0.43
C GLU A 334 -6.14 -6.21 1.75
N VAL A 335 -6.95 -5.67 2.65
CA VAL A 335 -7.01 -6.17 4.04
C VAL A 335 -7.54 -7.60 4.21
N SER A 336 -8.27 -8.15 3.22
CA SER A 336 -8.82 -9.52 3.34
C SER A 336 -7.82 -10.61 2.97
N HIS A 337 -6.79 -10.29 2.19
CA HIS A 337 -5.75 -11.25 1.82
C HIS A 337 -4.82 -11.62 2.97
N ASP A 338 -4.70 -10.73 3.97
CA ASP A 338 -3.94 -10.95 5.20
C ASP A 338 -4.79 -11.61 6.32
N TYR A 339 -6.11 -11.73 6.12
CA TYR A 339 -7.00 -12.25 7.17
C TYR A 339 -6.92 -13.76 7.30
N ILE A 340 -6.42 -14.24 8.45
CA ILE A 340 -6.36 -15.64 8.83
C ILE A 340 -7.36 -15.89 9.96
N GLU A 341 -8.35 -16.76 9.74
CA GLU A 341 -9.38 -17.06 10.74
C GLU A 341 -8.77 -17.54 12.06
N GLY A 342 -9.14 -16.91 13.15
CA GLY A 342 -8.60 -17.19 14.48
C GLY A 342 -7.21 -16.61 14.78
N ALA A 343 -6.54 -15.99 13.79
CA ALA A 343 -5.24 -15.35 13.95
C ALA A 343 -5.26 -13.84 13.64
N GLY A 344 -6.28 -13.35 12.92
CA GLY A 344 -6.38 -11.93 12.54
C GLY A 344 -5.58 -11.58 11.30
N ASN A 345 -4.96 -10.41 11.30
CA ASN A 345 -4.24 -9.83 10.16
C ASN A 345 -2.75 -9.63 10.51
N PRO A 346 -1.88 -10.64 10.34
CA PRO A 346 -0.48 -10.59 10.81
C PRO A 346 0.36 -9.46 10.19
N ILE A 347 0.17 -9.16 8.89
CA ILE A 347 0.86 -8.05 8.21
C ILE A 347 0.40 -6.71 8.78
N LEU A 348 -0.93 -6.50 8.87
CA LEU A 348 -1.47 -5.27 9.45
C LEU A 348 -1.03 -5.09 10.91
N ASP A 349 -0.98 -6.17 11.70
CA ASP A 349 -0.52 -6.14 13.10
C ASP A 349 0.93 -5.64 13.19
N SER A 350 1.78 -6.14 12.33
CA SER A 350 3.20 -5.78 12.26
C SER A 350 3.40 -4.30 11.89
N ILE A 351 2.66 -3.80 10.90
CA ILE A 351 2.67 -2.39 10.48
C ILE A 351 2.19 -1.49 11.63
N ALA A 352 1.07 -1.84 12.27
CA ALA A 352 0.49 -1.07 13.38
C ALA A 352 1.47 -0.90 14.54
N VAL A 353 2.20 -1.96 14.91
CA VAL A 353 3.23 -1.92 15.96
C VAL A 353 4.31 -0.88 15.67
N VAL A 354 4.72 -0.77 14.42
CA VAL A 354 5.78 0.17 14.02
C VAL A 354 5.26 1.60 13.92
N LEU A 355 4.13 1.80 13.25
CA LEU A 355 3.64 3.14 12.94
C LEU A 355 3.00 3.83 14.17
N ARG A 356 2.25 3.10 14.99
CA ARG A 356 1.44 3.66 16.08
C ARG A 356 2.13 3.64 17.45
N ASN A 357 3.48 3.66 17.51
CA ASN A 357 4.29 3.80 18.73
C ASN A 357 3.84 2.93 19.91
N GLY A 358 3.80 1.61 19.72
CA GLY A 358 3.75 0.68 20.84
C GLY A 358 2.49 0.77 21.71
N SER A 359 1.33 1.03 21.13
CA SER A 359 0.09 0.52 21.71
C SER A 359 0.23 -1.00 21.66
N THR A 360 0.93 -1.53 22.67
CA THR A 360 1.30 -2.93 22.79
C THR A 360 0.08 -3.75 23.10
N THR A 361 -0.69 -4.06 22.07
CA THR A 361 -1.42 -5.33 22.08
C THR A 361 -0.39 -6.34 21.57
N ALA A 362 0.09 -7.18 22.49
CA ALA A 362 1.15 -8.14 22.27
C ALA A 362 0.93 -8.89 20.96
N ILE A 363 1.94 -8.82 20.05
CA ILE A 363 1.99 -9.68 18.87
C ILE A 363 1.87 -11.13 19.36
N LYS A 364 0.71 -11.75 19.17
CA LYS A 364 0.61 -13.20 19.29
C LYS A 364 1.33 -13.78 18.10
N THR A 365 2.63 -14.05 18.28
CA THR A 365 3.38 -14.85 17.32
C THR A 365 2.64 -16.16 17.12
N LEU A 366 2.19 -16.39 15.90
CA LEU A 366 1.72 -17.71 15.47
C LEU A 366 2.90 -18.67 15.66
N ARG A 367 2.84 -19.51 16.69
CA ARG A 367 3.76 -20.63 16.80
C ARG A 367 3.46 -21.56 15.64
N PRO A 368 4.46 -21.93 14.82
CA PRO A 368 4.26 -23.02 13.88
C PRO A 368 3.73 -24.24 14.65
N ARG A 369 2.67 -24.85 14.17
CA ARG A 369 2.11 -26.07 14.74
C ARG A 369 3.23 -27.09 14.86
N ASP A 370 3.47 -27.59 16.07
CA ASP A 370 4.48 -28.60 16.38
C ASP A 370 4.18 -29.89 15.60
N THR A 371 4.73 -29.99 14.38
CA THR A 371 4.62 -31.19 13.55
C THR A 371 5.68 -32.20 13.97
N ARG A 372 5.66 -32.64 15.24
CA ARG A 372 6.37 -33.83 15.65
C ARG A 372 5.58 -35.08 15.24
N LYS A 373 5.56 -35.36 13.96
CA LYS A 373 5.35 -36.71 13.38
C LYS A 373 5.51 -36.63 11.85
N ALA A 374 6.72 -36.48 11.36
CA ALA A 374 7.06 -36.89 10.02
C ALA A 374 8.42 -37.60 10.05
N ARG A 375 8.42 -38.79 9.50
CA ARG A 375 9.46 -39.80 9.49
C ARG A 375 10.74 -39.32 8.80
N SER A 376 11.86 -39.80 9.34
CA SER A 376 13.18 -39.72 8.74
C SER A 376 13.20 -40.22 7.27
N ALA A 377 13.69 -39.37 6.37
CA ALA A 377 14.31 -39.80 5.11
C ALA A 377 15.26 -38.70 4.60
N GLY A 378 16.52 -39.03 4.49
CA GLY A 378 17.47 -38.57 3.47
C GLY A 378 18.09 -37.17 3.66
N SER A 379 19.34 -37.19 4.10
CA SER A 379 20.24 -36.03 4.13
C SER A 379 20.50 -35.47 2.72
N SER A 380 20.31 -34.16 2.55
CA SER A 380 21.03 -33.37 1.56
C SER A 380 21.70 -32.22 2.28
N LYS A 381 22.95 -31.97 1.94
CA LYS A 381 23.89 -31.10 2.62
C LYS A 381 23.73 -29.65 2.17
N ASP A 382 23.92 -28.73 3.12
CA ASP A 382 24.34 -27.33 2.95
C ASP A 382 23.30 -26.31 2.45
N ALA A 383 22.18 -26.16 3.20
CA ALA A 383 21.46 -24.89 3.24
C ALA A 383 21.89 -24.13 4.51
N ILE A 384 22.33 -22.89 4.35
CA ILE A 384 22.71 -22.02 5.46
C ILE A 384 21.43 -21.43 6.03
N LYS A 385 21.05 -21.84 7.25
CA LYS A 385 19.97 -21.20 8.00
C LYS A 385 20.50 -19.92 8.65
N VAL A 386 19.79 -18.82 8.48
CA VAL A 386 20.12 -17.52 9.10
C VAL A 386 18.98 -17.08 10.00
N ASP A 387 19.32 -16.29 11.06
CA ASP A 387 18.34 -15.67 11.94
C ASP A 387 17.79 -14.35 11.33
N ALA A 388 16.87 -13.72 12.04
CA ALA A 388 16.22 -12.47 11.62
C ALA A 388 17.18 -11.27 11.43
N LEU A 389 18.48 -11.44 11.71
CA LEU A 389 19.53 -10.44 11.52
C LEU A 389 20.57 -10.89 10.47
N GLY A 390 20.32 -12.01 9.75
CA GLY A 390 21.25 -12.51 8.73
C GLY A 390 22.42 -13.35 9.24
N HIS A 391 22.42 -13.77 10.50
CA HIS A 391 23.49 -14.57 11.08
C HIS A 391 23.24 -16.08 10.91
N LYS A 392 24.29 -16.85 10.60
CA LYS A 392 24.22 -18.31 10.50
C LYS A 392 23.81 -18.95 11.84
N VAL A 393 22.69 -19.64 11.88
CA VAL A 393 22.25 -20.40 13.05
C VAL A 393 22.69 -21.85 12.91
N ARG A 394 23.50 -22.32 13.88
CA ARG A 394 23.80 -23.75 14.09
C ARG A 394 22.89 -24.27 15.20
N GLY A 395 21.99 -25.18 14.84
CA GLY A 395 21.21 -25.95 15.81
C GLY A 395 19.75 -25.53 15.94
N GLU A 396 18.93 -26.54 16.14
CA GLU A 396 17.48 -26.53 16.25
C GLU A 396 16.93 -25.48 17.19
N ARG A 397 16.28 -24.43 16.65
CA ARG A 397 15.04 -23.75 17.07
C ARG A 397 14.86 -22.45 16.28
N PRO A 398 13.75 -22.20 15.61
CA PRO A 398 13.42 -20.86 15.18
C PRO A 398 12.87 -20.09 16.39
N ILE A 399 13.66 -19.20 16.96
CA ILE A 399 13.18 -18.21 17.92
C ILE A 399 13.27 -16.86 17.22
N ILE A 400 12.14 -16.33 16.80
CA ILE A 400 12.02 -14.92 16.48
C ILE A 400 11.87 -14.20 17.83
N LEU A 401 12.96 -13.68 18.35
CA LEU A 401 12.96 -12.73 19.47
C LEU A 401 13.16 -11.34 18.87
N LEU A 402 12.07 -10.57 18.78
CA LEU A 402 12.18 -9.12 18.72
C LEU A 402 12.58 -8.64 20.12
N ASP A 403 13.87 -8.44 20.35
CA ASP A 403 14.36 -7.73 21.54
C ASP A 403 14.21 -6.22 21.29
N VAL A 404 13.18 -5.62 21.90
CA VAL A 404 13.01 -4.18 21.99
C VAL A 404 13.61 -3.73 23.32
N GLY A 405 14.90 -3.97 23.48
CA GLY A 405 15.69 -3.51 24.62
C GLY A 405 16.03 -2.03 24.46
N GLY A 406 15.22 -1.14 25.04
CA GLY A 406 15.65 0.22 25.34
C GLY A 406 16.66 0.22 26.46
N LYS A 407 17.74 0.97 26.28
CA LYS A 407 18.43 1.83 27.26
C LYS A 407 19.83 2.21 26.74
N ARG A 408 20.04 3.39 26.36
CA ARG A 408 20.75 4.55 26.93
C ARG A 408 20.89 5.60 25.85
#